data_098b25ccc0f36da0386a2943971bc635
#
_entry.id   098b25ccc0f36da0386a2943971bc635
#
_cell.length_a   1.000
_cell.length_b   1.000
_cell.length_c   1.000
_cell.angle_alpha   90.00
_cell.angle_beta   90.00
_cell.angle_gamma   90.00
#
_symmetry.space_group_name_H-M   'P 1'
#
loop_
_entity.id
_entity.type
_entity.pdbx_description
1 polymer ?
#
loop_
_entity_poly.entity_id
_entity_poly.type
_entity_poly.pdbx_seq_one_letter_code
_entity_poly.pdbx_strand_id
1 'polypeptide(L)'
;MFHITKSSKSFEETINKLTKALTDHQFGVLSTIPLSEKFVAKGLPFEGRITILDVCNPLEAYKVYTIDPLAVNFLPCKFIVREDDKGVSVEMIRPTELIKFMNNSELTTFAQKIEDVLIEVTKAL
;
A
#
# COMPACT_ATOMS: atom_id res chain seq x y z
N MET A 1 -12.11 -6.26 3.01
CA MET A 1 -10.72 -6.65 2.73
C MET A 1 -9.91 -5.54 2.09
N PHE A 2 -10.37 -4.98 1.00
CA PHE A 2 -9.66 -3.88 0.34
C PHE A 2 -10.20 -2.53 0.80
N HIS A 3 -9.30 -1.57 0.97
CA HIS A 3 -9.65 -0.17 1.15
C HIS A 3 -9.33 0.54 -0.16
N ILE A 4 -10.36 1.09 -0.81
CA ILE A 4 -10.23 1.72 -2.13
C ILE A 4 -10.63 3.18 -2.03
N THR A 5 -9.75 4.07 -2.49
CA THR A 5 -9.98 5.51 -2.49
C THR A 5 -9.92 6.01 -3.92
N LYS A 6 -10.95 6.74 -4.35
CA LYS A 6 -10.93 7.43 -5.64
C LYS A 6 -10.12 8.71 -5.51
N SER A 7 -9.34 9.02 -6.55
CA SER A 7 -8.59 10.26 -6.63
C SER A 7 -9.16 11.14 -7.74
N SER A 8 -9.29 12.43 -7.46
CA SER A 8 -9.69 13.42 -8.47
C SER A 8 -8.47 13.99 -9.23
N LYS A 9 -7.28 13.57 -8.85
CA LYS A 9 -6.00 14.04 -9.41
C LYS A 9 -5.54 13.12 -10.53
N SER A 10 -4.55 13.55 -11.29
CA SER A 10 -3.92 12.71 -12.30
C SER A 10 -3.20 11.53 -11.64
N PHE A 11 -2.82 10.55 -12.44
CA PHE A 11 -2.07 9.39 -11.97
C PHE A 11 -0.78 9.80 -11.25
N GLU A 12 0.00 10.67 -11.88
CA GLU A 12 1.27 11.16 -11.32
C GLU A 12 1.06 11.98 -10.05
N GLU A 13 0.09 12.89 -10.06
CA GLU A 13 -0.21 13.71 -8.89
C GLU A 13 -0.70 12.84 -7.72
N THR A 14 -1.47 11.80 -8.01
CA THR A 14 -1.95 10.87 -7.00
C THR A 14 -0.78 10.16 -6.33
N ILE A 15 0.19 9.67 -7.12
CA ILE A 15 1.40 9.02 -6.57
C ILE A 15 2.19 10.02 -5.72
N ASN A 16 2.37 11.25 -6.19
CA ASN A 16 3.11 12.27 -5.47
C ASN A 16 2.44 12.64 -4.14
N LYS A 17 1.12 12.83 -4.16
CA LYS A 17 0.36 13.16 -2.95
C LYS A 17 0.39 11.99 -1.94
N LEU A 18 0.23 10.78 -2.44
CA LEU A 18 0.30 9.58 -1.60
C LEU A 18 1.67 9.45 -0.95
N THR A 19 2.75 9.62 -1.73
CA THR A 19 4.12 9.55 -1.24
C THR A 19 4.37 10.59 -0.16
N LYS A 20 3.94 11.83 -0.38
CA LYS A 20 4.10 12.90 0.60
C LYS A 20 3.33 12.61 1.89
N ALA A 21 2.08 12.18 1.79
CA ALA A 21 1.28 11.85 2.95
C ALA A 21 1.88 10.67 3.74
N LEU A 22 2.43 9.68 3.04
CA LEU A 22 3.14 8.57 3.67
C LEU A 22 4.35 9.08 4.46
N THR A 23 5.17 9.93 3.86
CA THR A 23 6.33 10.51 4.52
C THR A 23 5.93 11.31 5.76
N ASP A 24 4.84 12.08 5.68
CA ASP A 24 4.31 12.84 6.81
C ASP A 24 3.89 11.94 7.98
N HIS A 25 3.62 10.67 7.72
CA HIS A 25 3.24 9.66 8.72
C HIS A 25 4.37 8.65 8.98
N GLN A 26 5.61 9.00 8.67
CA GLN A 26 6.81 8.19 8.88
C GLN A 26 6.85 6.88 8.08
N PHE A 27 6.14 6.83 6.98
CA PHE A 27 6.26 5.71 6.03
C PHE A 27 7.11 6.13 4.84
N GLY A 28 8.01 5.25 4.42
CA GLY A 28 8.80 5.45 3.21
C GLY A 28 8.33 4.53 2.09
N VAL A 29 8.50 4.98 0.85
CA VAL A 29 8.29 4.14 -0.33
C VAL A 29 9.59 3.38 -0.57
N LEU A 30 9.56 2.05 -0.40
CA LEU A 30 10.74 1.20 -0.57
C LEU A 30 10.97 0.84 -2.02
N SER A 31 9.91 0.63 -2.78
CA SER A 31 10.00 0.33 -4.19
C SER A 31 8.76 0.79 -4.93
N THR A 32 8.94 1.08 -6.21
CA THR A 32 7.89 1.50 -7.13
C THR A 32 7.96 0.58 -8.35
N ILE A 33 6.90 -0.19 -8.58
CA ILE A 33 6.86 -1.17 -9.67
C ILE A 33 5.79 -0.75 -10.67
N PRO A 34 6.18 -0.22 -11.85
CA PRO A 34 5.21 0.15 -12.89
C PRO A 34 4.77 -1.11 -13.64
N LEU A 35 3.86 -1.87 -13.05
CA LEU A 35 3.45 -3.17 -13.54
C LEU A 35 2.90 -3.12 -14.97
N SER A 36 2.12 -2.09 -15.29
CA SER A 36 1.55 -1.93 -16.64
C SER A 36 2.63 -1.79 -17.71
N GLU A 37 3.75 -1.13 -17.39
CA GLU A 37 4.88 -1.02 -18.34
C GLU A 37 5.51 -2.39 -18.61
N LYS A 38 5.51 -3.28 -17.61
CA LYS A 38 6.03 -4.63 -17.77
C LYS A 38 5.13 -5.48 -18.69
N PHE A 39 3.82 -5.26 -18.62
CA PHE A 39 2.88 -5.90 -19.54
C PHE A 39 3.15 -5.46 -20.98
N VAL A 40 3.26 -4.16 -21.18
CA VAL A 40 3.51 -3.59 -22.53
C VAL A 40 4.85 -4.06 -23.07
N ALA A 41 5.88 -4.13 -22.23
CA ALA A 41 7.21 -4.61 -22.64
C ALA A 41 7.20 -6.06 -23.12
N LYS A 42 6.22 -6.85 -22.67
CA LYS A 42 6.04 -8.24 -23.13
C LYS A 42 5.08 -8.35 -24.33
N GLY A 43 4.65 -7.22 -24.89
CA GLY A 43 3.73 -7.20 -26.02
C GLY A 43 2.29 -7.52 -25.66
N LEU A 44 1.92 -7.42 -24.39
CA LEU A 44 0.55 -7.70 -23.94
C LEU A 44 -0.33 -6.47 -24.17
N PRO A 45 -1.60 -6.67 -24.60
CA PRO A 45 -2.50 -5.57 -24.93
C PRO A 45 -3.14 -4.99 -23.66
N PHE A 46 -2.35 -4.30 -22.86
CA PHE A 46 -2.83 -3.67 -21.64
C PHE A 46 -3.04 -2.17 -21.86
N GLU A 47 -4.24 -1.70 -21.53
CA GLU A 47 -4.58 -0.27 -21.53
C GLU A 47 -4.75 0.19 -20.09
N GLY A 48 -4.44 1.48 -19.84
CA GLY A 48 -4.46 2.02 -18.50
C GLY A 48 -3.08 1.95 -17.84
N ARG A 49 -3.06 2.18 -16.51
CA ARG A 49 -1.81 2.23 -15.77
C ARG A 49 -1.99 1.57 -14.40
N ILE A 50 -1.00 0.78 -14.00
CA ILE A 50 -0.95 0.16 -12.67
C ILE A 50 0.48 0.31 -12.15
N THR A 51 0.61 0.90 -10.95
CA THR A 51 1.88 0.98 -10.24
C THR A 51 1.70 0.41 -8.85
N ILE A 52 2.63 -0.43 -8.41
CA ILE A 52 2.67 -0.99 -7.07
C ILE A 52 3.71 -0.20 -6.26
N LEU A 53 3.29 0.32 -5.11
CA LEU A 53 4.19 0.98 -4.15
C LEU A 53 4.33 0.09 -2.93
N ASP A 54 5.54 -0.36 -2.65
CA ASP A 54 5.84 -1.03 -1.38
C ASP A 54 6.23 0.03 -0.36
N VAL A 55 5.55 0.04 0.79
CA VAL A 55 5.72 1.09 1.80
C VAL A 55 6.01 0.49 3.15
N CYS A 56 6.81 1.17 3.96
CA CYS A 56 7.22 0.65 5.25
C CYS A 56 7.56 1.78 6.21
N ASN A 57 7.19 1.56 7.47
CA ASN A 57 7.74 2.29 8.61
C ASN A 57 8.69 1.32 9.31
N PRO A 58 10.01 1.50 9.19
CA PRO A 58 10.97 0.52 9.73
C PRO A 58 10.87 0.31 11.22
N LEU A 59 10.54 1.36 11.99
CA LEU A 59 10.39 1.24 13.44
C LEU A 59 9.22 0.31 13.79
N GLU A 60 8.11 0.46 13.07
CA GLU A 60 6.94 -0.38 13.26
C GLU A 60 7.19 -1.80 12.76
N ALA A 61 7.89 -1.95 11.64
CA ALA A 61 8.25 -3.26 11.10
C ALA A 61 9.16 -4.04 12.07
N TYR A 62 10.07 -3.35 12.72
CA TYR A 62 10.94 -3.98 13.72
C TYR A 62 10.14 -4.51 14.91
N LYS A 63 9.15 -3.75 15.37
CA LYS A 63 8.27 -4.19 16.45
C LYS A 63 7.49 -5.46 16.06
N VAL A 64 6.98 -5.51 14.84
CA VAL A 64 6.28 -6.68 14.31
C VAL A 64 7.23 -7.89 14.32
N TYR A 65 8.45 -7.71 13.86
CA TYR A 65 9.47 -8.76 13.85
C TYR A 65 9.74 -9.30 15.27
N THR A 66 9.79 -8.40 16.26
CA THR A 66 10.07 -8.81 17.65
C THR A 66 8.92 -9.60 18.27
N ILE A 67 7.68 -9.39 17.80
CA ILE A 67 6.54 -10.17 18.25
C ILE A 67 6.60 -11.60 17.67
N ASP A 68 6.78 -11.70 16.36
CA ASP A 68 6.92 -12.96 15.65
C ASP A 68 7.70 -12.73 14.36
N PRO A 69 8.92 -13.29 14.22
CA PRO A 69 9.70 -13.09 13.00
C PRO A 69 9.00 -13.53 11.72
N LEU A 70 8.11 -14.52 11.78
CA LEU A 70 7.38 -14.99 10.61
C LEU A 70 6.39 -13.95 10.06
N ALA A 71 5.99 -12.98 10.88
CA ALA A 71 5.11 -11.91 10.45
C ALA A 71 5.73 -11.03 9.36
N VAL A 72 7.04 -11.05 9.21
CA VAL A 72 7.75 -10.35 8.12
C VAL A 72 7.27 -10.81 6.75
N ASN A 73 6.75 -12.04 6.64
CA ASN A 73 6.20 -12.54 5.38
C ASN A 73 4.98 -11.72 4.90
N PHE A 74 4.35 -10.95 5.78
CA PHE A 74 3.24 -10.08 5.44
C PHE A 74 3.66 -8.62 5.20
N LEU A 75 4.96 -8.37 5.21
CA LEU A 75 5.55 -7.06 4.94
C LEU A 75 6.25 -7.07 3.57
N PRO A 76 6.48 -5.90 2.95
CA PRO A 76 5.97 -4.59 3.36
C PRO A 76 4.48 -4.43 3.03
N CYS A 77 3.86 -3.38 3.58
CA CYS A 77 2.53 -2.98 3.14
C CYS A 77 2.63 -2.43 1.71
N LYS A 78 1.54 -2.46 0.96
CA LYS A 78 1.56 -1.96 -0.40
C LYS A 78 0.31 -1.18 -0.75
N PHE A 79 0.49 -0.23 -1.66
CA PHE A 79 -0.60 0.46 -2.33
C PHE A 79 -0.54 0.16 -3.82
N ILE A 80 -1.70 0.01 -4.42
CA ILE A 80 -1.84 -0.08 -5.88
C ILE A 80 -2.45 1.24 -6.34
N VAL A 81 -1.76 1.93 -7.24
CA VAL A 81 -2.32 3.10 -7.92
C VAL A 81 -2.73 2.66 -9.30
N ARG A 82 -4.02 2.83 -9.60
CA ARG A 82 -4.63 2.33 -10.83
C ARG A 82 -5.29 3.47 -11.59
N GLU A 83 -5.08 3.50 -12.90
CA GLU A 83 -5.83 4.37 -13.79
C GLU A 83 -6.47 3.52 -14.89
N ASP A 84 -7.77 3.68 -15.06
CA ASP A 84 -8.54 3.05 -16.12
C ASP A 84 -9.52 4.07 -16.70
N ASP A 85 -10.49 3.62 -17.51
CA ASP A 85 -11.51 4.47 -18.11
C ASP A 85 -12.44 5.14 -17.08
N LYS A 86 -12.43 4.67 -15.83
CA LYS A 86 -13.24 5.23 -14.74
C LYS A 86 -12.45 6.23 -13.89
N GLY A 87 -11.17 6.43 -14.18
CA GLY A 87 -10.32 7.39 -13.47
C GLY A 87 -9.22 6.73 -12.66
N VAL A 88 -8.75 7.46 -11.66
CA VAL A 88 -7.62 7.05 -10.81
C VAL A 88 -8.13 6.59 -9.45
N SER A 89 -7.61 5.47 -8.96
CA SER A 89 -7.91 4.96 -7.62
C SER A 89 -6.65 4.43 -6.95
N VAL A 90 -6.70 4.38 -5.63
CA VAL A 90 -5.64 3.82 -4.79
C VAL A 90 -6.24 2.69 -3.96
N GLU A 91 -5.63 1.53 -4.02
CA GLU A 91 -6.11 0.32 -3.37
C GLU A 91 -5.10 -0.18 -2.35
N MET A 92 -5.59 -0.72 -1.27
CA MET A 92 -4.77 -1.32 -0.23
C MET A 92 -5.48 -2.54 0.33
N ILE A 93 -4.76 -3.65 0.51
CA ILE A 93 -5.26 -4.73 1.36
C ILE A 93 -5.13 -4.25 2.80
N ARG A 94 -6.21 -4.34 3.58
CA ARG A 94 -6.15 -3.91 4.98
C ARG A 94 -5.21 -4.83 5.76
N PRO A 95 -4.22 -4.28 6.48
CA PRO A 95 -3.28 -5.08 7.26
C PRO A 95 -3.94 -6.06 8.23
N THR A 96 -5.08 -5.70 8.83
CA THR A 96 -5.80 -6.59 9.74
C THR A 96 -6.31 -7.84 9.04
N GLU A 97 -6.63 -7.75 7.75
CA GLU A 97 -7.10 -8.90 6.98
C GLU A 97 -5.97 -9.89 6.67
N LEU A 98 -4.76 -9.38 6.47
CA LEU A 98 -3.59 -10.24 6.24
C LEU A 98 -3.14 -10.91 7.53
N ILE A 99 -2.97 -10.12 8.58
CA ILE A 99 -2.35 -10.59 9.80
C ILE A 99 -3.21 -11.58 10.59
N LYS A 100 -4.51 -11.63 10.30
CA LYS A 100 -5.41 -12.56 11.00
C LYS A 100 -5.00 -14.03 10.83
N PHE A 101 -4.29 -14.34 9.74
CA PHE A 101 -3.79 -15.70 9.51
C PHE A 101 -2.72 -16.14 10.52
N MET A 102 -2.13 -15.19 11.24
CA MET A 102 -1.14 -15.49 12.28
C MET A 102 -1.78 -15.94 13.60
N ASN A 103 -3.08 -15.70 13.78
CA ASN A 103 -3.80 -16.02 15.02
C ASN A 103 -3.10 -15.50 16.27
N ASN A 104 -2.63 -14.25 16.23
CA ASN A 104 -1.89 -13.60 17.29
C ASN A 104 -2.54 -12.26 17.63
N SER A 105 -3.12 -12.14 18.83
CA SER A 105 -3.87 -10.94 19.21
C SER A 105 -3.01 -9.70 19.30
N GLU A 106 -1.75 -9.83 19.68
CA GLU A 106 -0.81 -8.71 19.75
C GLU A 106 -0.50 -8.18 18.35
N LEU A 107 -0.30 -9.07 17.39
CA LEU A 107 -0.11 -8.70 15.99
C LEU A 107 -1.37 -8.04 15.41
N THR A 108 -2.55 -8.54 15.76
CA THR A 108 -3.82 -7.97 15.29
C THR A 108 -3.99 -6.54 15.79
N THR A 109 -3.70 -6.30 17.08
CA THR A 109 -3.76 -4.94 17.65
C THR A 109 -2.78 -4.01 16.95
N PHE A 110 -1.58 -4.50 16.68
CA PHE A 110 -0.56 -3.74 15.98
C PHE A 110 -0.97 -3.42 14.55
N ALA A 111 -1.51 -4.40 13.84
CA ALA A 111 -1.99 -4.24 12.47
C ALA A 111 -3.12 -3.23 12.37
N GLN A 112 -4.01 -3.18 13.37
CA GLN A 112 -5.10 -2.20 13.40
C GLN A 112 -4.54 -0.77 13.49
N LYS A 113 -3.52 -0.57 14.31
CA LYS A 113 -2.86 0.72 14.45
C LYS A 113 -2.25 1.18 13.12
N ILE A 114 -1.56 0.28 12.43
CA ILE A 114 -0.95 0.57 11.12
C ILE A 114 -2.03 0.85 10.08
N GLU A 115 -3.07 0.03 10.06
CA GLU A 115 -4.19 0.21 9.12
C GLU A 115 -4.83 1.58 9.29
N ASP A 116 -5.07 2.02 10.52
CA ASP A 116 -5.67 3.33 10.80
C ASP A 116 -4.81 4.46 10.25
N VAL A 117 -3.49 4.37 10.40
CA VAL A 117 -2.55 5.36 9.86
C VAL A 117 -2.60 5.37 8.33
N LEU A 118 -2.58 4.20 7.70
CA LEU A 118 -2.58 4.11 6.23
C LEU A 118 -3.91 4.58 5.63
N ILE A 119 -5.03 4.33 6.30
CA ILE A 119 -6.32 4.86 5.88
C ILE A 119 -6.31 6.39 5.97
N GLU A 120 -5.77 6.94 7.07
CA GLU A 120 -5.63 8.39 7.22
C GLU A 120 -4.79 9.01 6.10
N VAL A 121 -3.72 8.34 5.70
CA VAL A 121 -2.87 8.76 4.56
C VAL A 121 -3.71 8.92 3.29
N THR A 122 -4.65 8.03 3.03
CA THR A 122 -5.47 8.07 1.80
C THR A 122 -6.42 9.26 1.77
N LYS A 123 -6.68 9.92 2.89
CA LYS A 123 -7.55 11.10 2.94
C LYS A 123 -6.93 12.32 2.26
N ALA A 124 -5.65 12.29 1.94
CA ALA A 124 -4.96 13.35 1.20
C ALA A 124 -5.27 13.35 -0.30
N LEU A 125 -5.93 12.31 -0.79
CA LEU A 125 -6.17 12.09 -2.23
C LEU A 125 -7.45 12.72 -2.75
#